data_72fbc8a09cbd61667057d21b222b31a5
#
_entry.id   72fbc8a09cbd61667057d21b222b31a5
#
_cell.length_a   1.000
_cell.length_b   1.000
_cell.length_c   1.000
_cell.angle_alpha   90.00
_cell.angle_beta   90.00
_cell.angle_gamma   90.00
#
_symmetry.space_group_name_H-M   'P 1'
#
loop_
_entity.id
_entity.type
_entity.pdbx_description
1 polymer ?
#
loop_
_entity_poly.entity_id
_entity_poly.type
_entity_poly.pdbx_seq_one_letter_code
_entity_poly.pdbx_strand_id
1 'polypeptide(L)'
;GYNVIARNKGGTATSETAKLIILLPPAITQLTDSMTVAHGESVELSVKAVGDEPLAYQWSKDGAVIEGATRPALALANVALSATGDYTVIVSNASGQVESGVVTVTVIQPVRIVTQPESVRAIVGDTATLKVVAEGSEPIEYFWSHDGDWVEGGTESTLRLASVKSGDYGAYNVLVRNQGGIEISKPARLTVLTAPEIIQLTDSLTLIEGESVELSVKADSDEPLVYQWSLGGEKIEGATHPTLPLAKAIPSDAGDYTVVVSNAAGQVESGVVTVTVIQPVRIVTQPEGTSVILGDTVTLKVVVEGTEPISYLWYHDGDLVEGGTESALHLAKVQAADSGVYHLVVSNLGGTVKSKLAKLTVLLPPVITQLTESLSVIERESVELSVKAVGSEPVAYQWNKGGEKI
;
A
#
# COMPACT_ATOMS: atom_id res chain seq x y z
N GLY A 1 -100.80 5.15 33.42
CA GLY A 1 -101.68 6.27 33.80
C GLY A 1 -102.40 5.99 35.12
N TYR A 2 -102.56 6.99 35.92
CA TYR A 2 -103.22 6.98 37.21
C TYR A 2 -104.40 7.91 37.18
N ASN A 3 -105.58 7.49 37.72
CA ASN A 3 -106.71 8.37 37.95
C ASN A 3 -107.19 8.23 39.38
N VAL A 4 -107.77 9.22 39.93
CA VAL A 4 -108.40 9.15 41.28
C VAL A 4 -109.96 9.24 41.12
N ILE A 5 -110.62 8.35 41.86
CA ILE A 5 -112.07 8.34 41.97
C ILE A 5 -112.44 8.87 43.33
N ALA A 6 -113.11 10.06 43.38
CA ALA A 6 -113.66 10.59 44.65
C ALA A 6 -115.15 10.29 44.71
N ARG A 7 -115.59 9.69 45.86
CA ARG A 7 -117.06 9.33 46.13
C ARG A 7 -117.55 9.98 47.38
N ASN A 8 -118.80 10.42 47.34
CA ASN A 8 -119.54 10.79 48.54
C ASN A 8 -121.03 10.37 48.40
N LYS A 9 -121.89 10.68 49.35
CA LYS A 9 -123.27 10.34 49.33
C LYS A 9 -124.06 11.01 48.14
N GLY A 10 -123.47 12.00 47.47
CA GLY A 10 -124.09 12.69 46.38
C GLY A 10 -123.69 12.19 44.99
N GLY A 11 -122.64 11.29 44.89
CA GLY A 11 -122.13 10.79 43.60
C GLY A 11 -120.63 10.40 43.62
N THR A 12 -120.17 10.09 42.43
CA THR A 12 -118.75 9.74 42.11
C THR A 12 -118.26 10.71 41.04
N ALA A 13 -117.02 11.20 41.26
CA ALA A 13 -116.29 11.94 40.26
C ALA A 13 -114.96 11.23 39.96
N THR A 14 -114.59 11.04 38.73
CA THR A 14 -113.33 10.41 38.32
C THR A 14 -112.47 11.54 37.68
N SER A 15 -111.22 11.63 38.11
CA SER A 15 -110.26 12.54 37.54
C SER A 15 -109.87 12.14 36.12
N GLU A 16 -109.27 13.07 35.38
CA GLU A 16 -108.53 12.69 34.17
C GLU A 16 -107.32 11.85 34.53
N THR A 17 -106.81 11.11 33.57
CA THR A 17 -105.62 10.19 33.76
C THR A 17 -104.32 11.00 33.86
N ALA A 18 -103.68 10.96 35.00
CA ALA A 18 -102.30 11.46 35.13
C ALA A 18 -101.34 10.37 34.63
N LYS A 19 -100.49 10.79 33.70
CA LYS A 19 -99.48 9.89 33.13
C LYS A 19 -98.14 10.07 33.88
N LEU A 20 -97.68 9.01 34.55
CA LEU A 20 -96.31 8.96 35.08
C LEU A 20 -95.39 8.42 33.99
N ILE A 21 -94.39 9.20 33.63
CA ILE A 21 -93.33 8.81 32.70
C ILE A 21 -92.10 8.66 33.57
N ILE A 22 -91.50 7.47 33.51
CA ILE A 22 -90.20 7.19 34.13
C ILE A 22 -89.15 7.31 33.04
N LEU A 23 -88.30 8.28 33.17
CA LEU A 23 -87.21 8.50 32.21
C LEU A 23 -85.97 7.73 32.69
N LEU A 24 -85.36 7.02 31.72
CA LEU A 24 -84.10 6.25 31.96
C LEU A 24 -82.90 7.13 31.62
N PRO A 25 -81.96 7.34 32.55
CA PRO A 25 -80.75 8.06 32.27
C PRO A 25 -79.90 7.27 31.24
N PRO A 26 -79.00 7.96 30.51
CA PRO A 26 -78.13 7.28 29.54
C PRO A 26 -77.15 6.31 30.24
N ALA A 27 -76.87 5.15 29.61
CA ALA A 27 -75.87 4.22 30.03
C ALA A 27 -75.05 3.81 28.80
N ILE A 28 -73.71 3.91 28.88
CA ILE A 28 -72.78 3.53 27.84
C ILE A 28 -72.63 2.01 27.82
N THR A 29 -72.87 1.38 26.66
CA THR A 29 -72.80 -0.09 26.48
C THR A 29 -71.56 -0.55 25.70
N GLN A 30 -71.00 0.32 24.90
CA GLN A 30 -69.78 0.07 24.11
C GLN A 30 -69.03 1.37 23.86
N LEU A 31 -67.69 1.27 23.94
CA LEU A 31 -66.78 2.37 23.64
C LEU A 31 -65.62 1.79 22.79
N THR A 32 -65.08 2.55 21.85
CA THR A 32 -63.88 2.18 21.10
C THR A 32 -62.69 2.03 22.06
N ASP A 33 -61.85 1.01 21.87
CA ASP A 33 -60.64 0.81 22.65
C ASP A 33 -59.53 1.83 22.28
N SER A 34 -58.61 2.05 23.21
CA SER A 34 -57.42 2.85 22.96
C SER A 34 -56.58 2.27 21.82
N MET A 35 -55.96 3.12 20.98
CA MET A 35 -55.30 2.69 19.75
C MET A 35 -54.07 3.52 19.43
N THR A 36 -53.14 2.89 18.67
CA THR A 36 -52.02 3.57 18.02
C THR A 36 -52.30 3.61 16.52
N VAL A 37 -52.10 4.75 15.90
CA VAL A 37 -52.38 5.01 14.47
C VAL A 37 -51.19 5.76 13.83
N ALA A 38 -50.92 5.52 12.55
CA ALA A 38 -49.84 6.23 11.86
C ALA A 38 -50.31 7.67 11.51
N HIS A 39 -49.34 8.58 11.53
CA HIS A 39 -49.58 9.97 11.04
C HIS A 39 -50.15 9.95 9.61
N GLY A 40 -51.21 10.71 9.41
CA GLY A 40 -51.90 10.80 8.12
C GLY A 40 -53.00 9.76 7.91
N GLU A 41 -53.13 8.76 8.77
CA GLU A 41 -54.25 7.81 8.72
C GLU A 41 -55.56 8.47 9.19
N SER A 42 -56.66 7.78 9.04
CA SER A 42 -57.97 8.21 9.51
C SER A 42 -58.57 7.14 10.42
N VAL A 43 -59.12 7.58 11.54
CA VAL A 43 -59.70 6.69 12.56
C VAL A 43 -61.03 7.24 13.03
N GLU A 44 -61.94 6.39 13.44
CA GLU A 44 -63.27 6.75 14.02
C GLU A 44 -63.35 6.21 15.45
N LEU A 45 -63.59 7.14 16.40
CA LEU A 45 -63.94 6.77 17.76
C LEU A 45 -65.46 6.70 17.87
N SER A 46 -66.02 5.67 18.48
CA SER A 46 -67.48 5.47 18.58
C SER A 46 -67.94 5.06 19.96
N VAL A 47 -69.12 5.47 20.32
CA VAL A 47 -69.81 5.10 21.54
C VAL A 47 -71.18 4.56 21.24
N LYS A 48 -71.60 3.50 21.90
CA LYS A 48 -73.02 3.09 21.93
C LYS A 48 -73.56 3.33 23.32
N ALA A 49 -74.73 3.95 23.38
CA ALA A 49 -75.44 4.19 24.62
C ALA A 49 -76.92 3.82 24.49
N VAL A 50 -77.50 3.48 25.62
CA VAL A 50 -78.94 3.21 25.78
C VAL A 50 -79.52 4.21 26.76
N GLY A 51 -80.81 4.53 26.64
CA GLY A 51 -81.54 5.51 27.47
C GLY A 51 -82.72 6.07 26.73
N ASP A 52 -83.52 6.94 27.38
CA ASP A 52 -84.63 7.59 26.66
C ASP A 52 -84.11 8.64 25.67
N GLU A 53 -84.68 8.63 24.51
CA GLU A 53 -84.39 9.59 23.43
C GLU A 53 -85.03 10.96 23.73
N PRO A 54 -84.44 12.06 23.26
CA PRO A 54 -83.20 12.07 22.45
C PRO A 54 -81.92 11.97 23.30
N LEU A 55 -80.94 11.18 22.84
CA LEU A 55 -79.57 11.17 23.41
C LEU A 55 -78.75 12.28 22.75
N ALA A 56 -78.09 13.09 23.57
CA ALA A 56 -77.13 14.07 23.10
C ALA A 56 -75.69 13.62 23.48
N TYR A 57 -74.71 13.88 22.60
CA TYR A 57 -73.30 13.47 22.73
C TYR A 57 -72.43 14.73 22.71
N GLN A 58 -71.29 14.68 23.44
CA GLN A 58 -70.26 15.70 23.38
C GLN A 58 -68.88 15.07 23.64
N TRP A 59 -68.06 15.01 22.60
CA TRP A 59 -66.69 14.54 22.74
C TRP A 59 -65.78 15.63 23.27
N SER A 60 -64.80 15.21 24.06
CA SER A 60 -63.71 16.03 24.61
C SER A 60 -62.36 15.38 24.37
N LYS A 61 -61.30 16.16 24.19
CA LYS A 61 -59.93 15.70 24.12
C LYS A 61 -59.14 16.40 25.24
N ASP A 62 -58.41 15.60 26.03
CA ASP A 62 -57.58 16.07 27.17
C ASP A 62 -58.40 16.97 28.11
N GLY A 63 -59.69 16.67 28.27
CA GLY A 63 -60.65 17.45 29.07
C GLY A 63 -61.20 18.71 28.38
N ALA A 64 -60.72 19.09 27.21
CA ALA A 64 -61.22 20.19 26.42
C ALA A 64 -62.32 19.74 25.45
N VAL A 65 -63.43 20.44 25.43
CA VAL A 65 -64.55 20.14 24.53
C VAL A 65 -64.12 20.28 23.05
N ILE A 66 -64.48 19.28 22.23
CA ILE A 66 -64.27 19.35 20.77
C ILE A 66 -65.56 19.96 20.19
N GLU A 67 -65.43 21.21 19.71
CA GLU A 67 -66.55 21.93 19.18
C GLU A 67 -67.22 21.22 17.98
N GLY A 68 -68.55 21.09 18.00
CA GLY A 68 -69.33 20.39 16.99
C GLY A 68 -69.24 18.86 17.01
N ALA A 69 -68.48 18.25 17.91
CA ALA A 69 -68.41 16.77 18.06
C ALA A 69 -69.60 16.24 18.89
N THR A 70 -70.75 16.30 18.31
CA THR A 70 -72.07 15.97 18.95
C THR A 70 -72.73 14.73 18.42
N ARG A 71 -71.96 13.87 17.74
CA ARG A 71 -72.45 12.57 17.20
C ARG A 71 -71.92 11.42 18.01
N PRO A 72 -72.56 10.23 17.94
CA PRO A 72 -72.05 9.01 18.62
C PRO A 72 -70.72 8.51 18.05
N ALA A 73 -70.30 9.01 16.87
CA ALA A 73 -69.00 8.74 16.27
C ALA A 73 -68.24 10.07 16.02
N LEU A 74 -66.96 10.07 16.42
CA LEU A 74 -65.97 11.13 16.16
C LEU A 74 -65.01 10.65 15.10
N ALA A 75 -65.08 11.20 13.90
CA ALA A 75 -64.14 10.92 12.81
C ALA A 75 -62.91 11.82 12.96
N LEU A 76 -61.73 11.22 13.08
CA LEU A 76 -60.41 11.86 13.06
C LEU A 76 -59.76 11.54 11.74
N ALA A 77 -59.85 12.47 10.77
CA ALA A 77 -59.29 12.29 9.44
C ALA A 77 -57.89 12.88 9.33
N ASN A 78 -56.97 12.14 8.63
CA ASN A 78 -55.60 12.59 8.38
C ASN A 78 -54.93 13.06 9.66
N VAL A 79 -54.84 12.16 10.66
CA VAL A 79 -54.39 12.50 12.01
C VAL A 79 -52.97 13.03 12.03
N ALA A 80 -52.78 14.20 12.61
CA ALA A 80 -51.47 14.78 12.91
C ALA A 80 -51.03 14.36 14.32
N LEU A 81 -49.73 14.53 14.66
CA LEU A 81 -49.19 14.25 16.02
C LEU A 81 -50.00 14.95 17.10
N SER A 82 -50.56 16.12 16.82
CA SER A 82 -51.43 16.88 17.73
C SER A 82 -52.77 16.20 18.08
N ALA A 83 -53.15 15.15 17.33
CA ALA A 83 -54.33 14.34 17.62
C ALA A 83 -54.07 13.32 18.75
N THR A 84 -52.80 13.09 19.11
CA THR A 84 -52.44 12.26 20.30
C THR A 84 -53.09 12.89 21.53
N GLY A 85 -53.77 12.07 22.37
CA GLY A 85 -54.40 12.52 23.62
C GLY A 85 -55.49 11.58 24.07
N ASP A 86 -56.14 11.96 25.18
CA ASP A 86 -57.19 11.21 25.84
C ASP A 86 -58.56 11.76 25.42
N TYR A 87 -59.36 10.92 24.84
CA TYR A 87 -60.72 11.27 24.40
C TYR A 87 -61.77 10.69 25.33
N THR A 88 -62.74 11.54 25.71
CA THR A 88 -63.93 11.10 26.46
C THR A 88 -65.19 11.62 25.77
N VAL A 89 -66.33 10.97 26.00
CA VAL A 89 -67.61 11.46 25.51
C VAL A 89 -68.63 11.48 26.66
N ILE A 90 -69.33 12.61 26.79
CA ILE A 90 -70.48 12.75 27.65
C ILE A 90 -71.72 12.44 26.82
N VAL A 91 -72.53 11.49 27.33
CA VAL A 91 -73.86 11.17 26.78
C VAL A 91 -74.92 11.70 27.76
N SER A 92 -75.89 12.44 27.28
CA SER A 92 -76.91 13.08 28.13
C SER A 92 -78.30 12.97 27.53
N ASN A 93 -79.30 12.98 28.41
CA ASN A 93 -80.72 13.13 28.06
C ASN A 93 -81.42 13.98 29.14
N ALA A 94 -82.78 14.06 29.11
CA ALA A 94 -83.56 14.77 30.08
C ALA A 94 -83.44 14.22 31.54
N SER A 95 -82.97 12.98 31.74
CA SER A 95 -82.86 12.30 33.04
C SER A 95 -81.48 12.39 33.66
N GLY A 96 -80.44 12.81 32.89
CA GLY A 96 -79.10 12.89 33.43
C GLY A 96 -78.05 12.75 32.35
N GLN A 97 -76.77 12.54 32.78
CA GLN A 97 -75.64 12.34 31.93
C GLN A 97 -74.70 11.26 32.46
N VAL A 98 -73.92 10.66 31.58
CA VAL A 98 -72.81 9.70 31.88
C VAL A 98 -71.61 10.09 31.05
N GLU A 99 -70.45 10.07 31.64
CA GLU A 99 -69.15 10.23 30.97
C GLU A 99 -68.56 8.85 30.67
N SER A 100 -67.93 8.72 29.52
CA SER A 100 -67.28 7.44 29.10
C SER A 100 -65.98 7.23 29.90
N GLY A 101 -65.41 6.02 29.78
CA GLY A 101 -64.01 5.78 30.02
C GLY A 101 -63.13 6.57 29.01
N VAL A 102 -61.83 6.59 29.31
CA VAL A 102 -60.82 7.23 28.44
C VAL A 102 -60.47 6.35 27.27
N VAL A 103 -60.43 6.93 26.08
CA VAL A 103 -59.87 6.33 24.85
C VAL A 103 -58.62 7.08 24.50
N THR A 104 -57.47 6.47 24.71
CA THR A 104 -56.16 7.07 24.34
C THR A 104 -55.86 6.82 22.86
N VAL A 105 -55.68 7.88 22.09
CA VAL A 105 -55.20 7.83 20.71
C VAL A 105 -53.71 8.26 20.72
N THR A 106 -52.82 7.35 20.27
CA THR A 106 -51.40 7.66 20.10
C THR A 106 -51.10 7.74 18.62
N VAL A 107 -50.61 8.89 18.12
CA VAL A 107 -50.23 9.05 16.73
C VAL A 107 -48.72 8.88 16.59
N ILE A 108 -48.31 7.92 15.77
CA ILE A 108 -46.89 7.61 15.48
C ILE A 108 -46.52 8.19 14.13
N GLN A 109 -45.46 8.98 14.09
CA GLN A 109 -44.82 9.36 12.83
C GLN A 109 -43.94 8.22 12.37
N PRO A 110 -44.21 7.64 11.18
CA PRO A 110 -43.33 6.64 10.60
C PRO A 110 -41.90 7.15 10.46
N VAL A 111 -40.90 6.26 10.60
CA VAL A 111 -39.52 6.65 10.41
C VAL A 111 -39.25 7.02 8.95
N ARG A 112 -38.39 8.03 8.75
CA ARG A 112 -37.89 8.46 7.45
C ARG A 112 -36.41 8.78 7.55
N ILE A 113 -35.60 8.23 6.64
CA ILE A 113 -34.18 8.55 6.53
C ILE A 113 -34.04 9.92 5.84
N VAL A 114 -33.49 10.89 6.57
CA VAL A 114 -33.25 12.27 6.10
C VAL A 114 -31.88 12.39 5.46
N THR A 115 -30.86 11.77 6.07
CA THR A 115 -29.51 11.73 5.51
C THR A 115 -29.06 10.28 5.34
N GLN A 116 -28.73 9.92 4.10
CA GLN A 116 -28.23 8.61 3.74
C GLN A 116 -26.78 8.44 4.23
N PRO A 117 -26.35 7.23 4.58
CA PRO A 117 -24.93 6.98 4.88
C PRO A 117 -24.09 7.18 3.62
N GLU A 118 -22.93 7.83 3.78
CA GLU A 118 -21.98 8.09 2.71
C GLU A 118 -20.93 6.99 2.62
N SER A 119 -20.44 6.72 1.39
CA SER A 119 -19.31 5.80 1.17
C SER A 119 -18.03 6.35 1.75
N VAL A 120 -17.22 5.48 2.36
CA VAL A 120 -15.99 5.84 3.09
C VAL A 120 -14.81 5.03 2.55
N ARG A 121 -13.63 5.65 2.53
CA ARG A 121 -12.34 4.98 2.29
C ARG A 121 -11.55 5.01 3.59
N ALA A 122 -10.97 3.88 3.98
CA ALA A 122 -10.17 3.77 5.19
C ALA A 122 -8.95 2.86 4.94
N ILE A 123 -7.83 3.17 5.58
CA ILE A 123 -6.64 2.32 5.57
C ILE A 123 -6.83 1.19 6.58
N VAL A 124 -6.28 0.01 6.29
CA VAL A 124 -6.24 -1.10 7.26
C VAL A 124 -5.65 -0.63 8.59
N GLY A 125 -6.38 -0.90 9.70
CA GLY A 125 -6.01 -0.45 11.04
C GLY A 125 -6.67 0.86 11.47
N ASP A 126 -7.14 1.69 10.56
CA ASP A 126 -7.84 2.93 10.87
C ASP A 126 -9.28 2.69 11.37
N THR A 127 -9.94 3.76 11.75
CA THR A 127 -11.37 3.75 12.10
C THR A 127 -12.19 4.25 10.92
N ALA A 128 -13.19 3.47 10.49
CA ALA A 128 -14.24 3.91 9.58
C ALA A 128 -15.53 4.22 10.35
N THR A 129 -16.27 5.25 9.90
CA THR A 129 -17.53 5.66 10.52
C THR A 129 -18.57 5.89 9.43
N LEU A 130 -19.69 5.17 9.53
CA LEU A 130 -20.87 5.33 8.69
C LEU A 130 -21.98 5.93 9.53
N LYS A 131 -22.68 6.94 9.04
CA LYS A 131 -23.71 7.67 9.78
C LYS A 131 -24.99 7.82 8.96
N VAL A 132 -26.12 7.59 9.60
CA VAL A 132 -27.46 7.87 9.06
C VAL A 132 -28.14 8.91 9.96
N VAL A 133 -29.02 9.72 9.38
CA VAL A 133 -29.94 10.58 10.15
C VAL A 133 -31.36 10.18 9.77
N ALA A 134 -32.14 9.83 10.75
CA ALA A 134 -33.56 9.49 10.61
C ALA A 134 -34.43 10.35 11.51
N GLU A 135 -35.65 10.59 11.09
CA GLU A 135 -36.71 11.28 11.80
C GLU A 135 -37.92 10.36 11.96
N GLY A 136 -38.69 10.51 13.03
CA GLY A 136 -39.88 9.71 13.34
C GLY A 136 -40.21 9.78 14.83
N SER A 137 -41.29 9.11 15.23
CA SER A 137 -41.60 8.97 16.67
C SER A 137 -40.66 7.99 17.33
N GLU A 138 -40.13 8.36 18.49
CA GLU A 138 -39.29 7.51 19.32
C GLU A 138 -40.09 6.36 19.96
N PRO A 139 -39.46 5.21 20.26
CA PRO A 139 -38.05 4.91 20.01
C PRO A 139 -37.79 4.56 18.53
N ILE A 140 -36.64 5.05 17.99
CA ILE A 140 -36.13 4.65 16.68
C ILE A 140 -35.03 3.63 16.90
N GLU A 141 -35.13 2.50 16.20
CA GLU A 141 -34.18 1.40 16.27
C GLU A 141 -33.39 1.32 14.95
N TYR A 142 -32.09 1.00 15.02
CA TYR A 142 -31.18 0.89 13.89
C TYR A 142 -30.60 -0.52 13.84
N PHE A 143 -30.40 -1.04 12.63
CA PHE A 143 -29.80 -2.35 12.38
C PHE A 143 -28.93 -2.25 11.15
N TRP A 144 -27.62 -2.22 11.36
CA TRP A 144 -26.66 -2.19 10.26
C TRP A 144 -26.42 -3.59 9.73
N SER A 145 -26.22 -3.68 8.40
CA SER A 145 -25.81 -4.90 7.70
C SER A 145 -24.61 -4.62 6.81
N HIS A 146 -23.76 -5.62 6.62
CA HIS A 146 -22.61 -5.65 5.73
C HIS A 146 -22.83 -6.77 4.70
N ASP A 147 -22.91 -6.43 3.43
CA ASP A 147 -23.18 -7.34 2.31
C ASP A 147 -24.39 -8.29 2.54
N GLY A 148 -25.35 -7.84 3.35
CA GLY A 148 -26.59 -8.56 3.67
C GLY A 148 -26.60 -9.25 5.04
N ASP A 149 -25.44 -9.42 5.69
CA ASP A 149 -25.34 -9.98 7.03
C ASP A 149 -25.40 -8.90 8.10
N TRP A 150 -26.08 -9.18 9.23
CA TRP A 150 -26.19 -8.22 10.31
C TRP A 150 -24.84 -7.97 11.00
N VAL A 151 -24.53 -6.69 11.23
CA VAL A 151 -23.33 -6.27 11.98
C VAL A 151 -23.64 -6.37 13.47
N GLU A 152 -22.90 -7.20 14.20
CA GLU A 152 -23.03 -7.31 15.64
C GLU A 152 -22.75 -5.96 16.33
N GLY A 153 -23.66 -5.52 17.21
CA GLY A 153 -23.57 -4.22 17.87
C GLY A 153 -23.89 -3.01 16.99
N GLY A 154 -24.27 -3.21 15.72
CA GLY A 154 -24.67 -2.14 14.79
C GLY A 154 -26.10 -1.65 15.05
N THR A 155 -26.38 -1.10 16.25
CA THR A 155 -27.72 -0.73 16.71
C THR A 155 -27.90 0.78 16.95
N GLU A 156 -26.93 1.58 16.54
CA GLU A 156 -26.96 3.04 16.69
C GLU A 156 -27.07 3.73 15.32
N SER A 157 -27.44 5.01 15.31
CA SER A 157 -27.45 5.84 14.10
C SER A 157 -26.07 5.99 13.44
N THR A 158 -25.02 5.60 14.15
CA THR A 158 -23.62 5.66 13.69
C THR A 158 -22.97 4.29 13.89
N LEU A 159 -22.54 3.69 12.81
CA LEU A 159 -21.71 2.48 12.83
C LEU A 159 -20.23 2.89 12.83
N ARG A 160 -19.49 2.48 13.85
CA ARG A 160 -18.07 2.69 13.98
C ARG A 160 -17.32 1.37 13.89
N LEU A 161 -16.50 1.22 12.87
CA LEU A 161 -15.60 0.09 12.67
C LEU A 161 -14.20 0.50 13.15
N ALA A 162 -13.83 0.05 14.35
CA ALA A 162 -12.50 0.31 14.90
C ALA A 162 -11.50 -0.69 14.30
N SER A 163 -10.32 -0.21 13.86
CA SER A 163 -9.26 -1.05 13.30
C SER A 163 -9.74 -1.88 12.09
N VAL A 164 -10.14 -1.18 11.04
CA VAL A 164 -10.64 -1.75 9.77
C VAL A 164 -9.70 -2.82 9.24
N LYS A 165 -10.25 -3.94 8.80
CA LYS A 165 -9.54 -5.08 8.19
C LYS A 165 -9.91 -5.18 6.71
N SER A 166 -9.11 -5.91 5.92
CA SER A 166 -9.41 -6.15 4.50
C SER A 166 -10.80 -6.78 4.27
N GLY A 167 -11.26 -7.64 5.20
CA GLY A 167 -12.59 -8.27 5.15
C GLY A 167 -13.76 -7.32 5.41
N ASP A 168 -13.52 -6.10 5.88
CA ASP A 168 -14.58 -5.10 6.11
C ASP A 168 -14.94 -4.34 4.83
N TYR A 169 -14.23 -4.56 3.71
CA TYR A 169 -14.59 -4.05 2.40
C TYR A 169 -15.99 -4.56 2.00
N GLY A 170 -16.87 -3.67 1.56
CA GLY A 170 -18.20 -4.09 1.14
C GLY A 170 -19.24 -2.99 1.18
N ALA A 171 -20.49 -3.38 1.03
CA ALA A 171 -21.67 -2.51 1.06
C ALA A 171 -22.34 -2.57 2.43
N TYR A 172 -22.56 -1.44 3.04
CA TYR A 172 -23.26 -1.30 4.32
C TYR A 172 -24.61 -0.65 4.13
N ASN A 173 -25.64 -1.24 4.72
CA ASN A 173 -27.00 -0.70 4.77
C ASN A 173 -27.44 -0.60 6.23
N VAL A 174 -28.37 0.30 6.52
CA VAL A 174 -29.04 0.36 7.80
C VAL A 174 -30.55 0.26 7.62
N LEU A 175 -31.15 -0.69 8.31
CA LEU A 175 -32.58 -0.75 8.51
C LEU A 175 -32.92 0.12 9.72
N VAL A 176 -33.82 1.08 9.53
CA VAL A 176 -34.33 1.96 10.58
C VAL A 176 -35.79 1.65 10.79
N ARG A 177 -36.25 1.47 12.02
CA ARG A 177 -37.65 1.19 12.33
C ARG A 177 -38.14 1.90 13.57
N ASN A 178 -39.45 2.13 13.60
CA ASN A 178 -40.20 2.45 14.81
C ASN A 178 -41.58 1.73 14.74
N GLN A 179 -42.49 2.02 15.69
CA GLN A 179 -43.85 1.46 15.67
C GLN A 179 -44.67 1.87 14.44
N GLY A 180 -44.30 2.98 13.78
CA GLY A 180 -45.03 3.52 12.60
C GLY A 180 -44.51 2.96 11.25
N GLY A 181 -43.37 2.26 11.22
CA GLY A 181 -42.85 1.73 9.95
C GLY A 181 -41.38 1.36 9.94
N ILE A 182 -40.91 1.01 8.77
CA ILE A 182 -39.53 0.59 8.49
C ILE A 182 -39.03 1.32 7.25
N GLU A 183 -37.77 1.75 7.26
CA GLU A 183 -37.06 2.25 6.07
C GLU A 183 -35.64 1.67 6.01
N ILE A 184 -35.17 1.37 4.81
CA ILE A 184 -33.81 0.85 4.57
C ILE A 184 -33.02 1.91 3.79
N SER A 185 -31.78 2.17 4.22
CA SER A 185 -30.91 3.12 3.55
C SER A 185 -30.47 2.61 2.16
N LYS A 186 -29.98 3.55 1.36
CA LYS A 186 -29.12 3.21 0.21
C LYS A 186 -27.81 2.59 0.73
N PRO A 187 -27.16 1.72 -0.08
CA PRO A 187 -25.88 1.16 0.32
C PRO A 187 -24.79 2.24 0.35
N ALA A 188 -24.01 2.26 1.44
CA ALA A 188 -22.77 2.99 1.58
C ALA A 188 -21.61 2.02 1.45
N ARG A 189 -20.65 2.29 0.55
CA ARG A 189 -19.52 1.39 0.32
C ARG A 189 -18.32 1.78 1.19
N LEU A 190 -17.79 0.83 1.96
CA LEU A 190 -16.49 0.94 2.58
C LEU A 190 -15.43 0.36 1.63
N THR A 191 -14.49 1.21 1.20
CA THR A 191 -13.29 0.78 0.47
C THR A 191 -12.13 0.72 1.44
N VAL A 192 -11.54 -0.46 1.58
CA VAL A 192 -10.39 -0.67 2.47
C VAL A 192 -9.10 -0.60 1.65
N LEU A 193 -8.20 0.27 2.05
CA LEU A 193 -6.93 0.51 1.38
C LEU A 193 -5.81 -0.25 2.10
N THR A 194 -4.97 -0.95 1.32
CA THR A 194 -3.77 -1.66 1.79
C THR A 194 -2.51 -1.02 1.23
N ALA A 195 -1.44 -1.01 2.02
CA ALA A 195 -0.12 -0.66 1.51
C ALA A 195 0.30 -1.64 0.41
N PRO A 196 1.15 -1.23 -0.56
CA PRO A 196 1.60 -2.13 -1.60
C PRO A 196 2.45 -3.27 -1.06
N GLU A 197 2.42 -4.42 -1.75
CA GLU A 197 3.27 -5.57 -1.49
C GLU A 197 4.23 -5.80 -2.66
N ILE A 198 5.54 -5.91 -2.39
CA ILE A 198 6.53 -6.25 -3.43
C ILE A 198 6.52 -7.76 -3.64
N ILE A 199 6.16 -8.20 -4.85
CA ILE A 199 6.05 -9.62 -5.21
C ILE A 199 7.24 -10.12 -6.04
N GLN A 200 8.02 -9.22 -6.65
CA GLN A 200 9.22 -9.56 -7.41
C GLN A 200 10.19 -8.39 -7.45
N LEU A 201 11.49 -8.67 -7.33
CA LEU A 201 12.59 -7.73 -7.43
C LEU A 201 13.71 -8.38 -8.25
N THR A 202 14.44 -7.59 -9.02
CA THR A 202 15.65 -8.07 -9.71
C THR A 202 16.68 -8.54 -8.67
N ASP A 203 17.32 -9.68 -8.92
CA ASP A 203 18.40 -10.19 -8.09
C ASP A 203 19.68 -9.34 -8.23
N SER A 204 20.57 -9.40 -7.23
CA SER A 204 21.91 -8.80 -7.31
C SER A 204 22.71 -9.38 -8.48
N LEU A 205 23.47 -8.52 -9.18
CA LEU A 205 24.11 -8.89 -10.44
C LEU A 205 25.47 -8.21 -10.63
N THR A 206 26.25 -8.79 -11.55
CA THR A 206 27.55 -8.25 -11.96
C THR A 206 27.51 -7.89 -13.44
N LEU A 207 27.95 -6.70 -13.78
CA LEU A 207 28.07 -6.18 -15.15
C LEU A 207 29.53 -5.95 -15.50
N ILE A 208 29.89 -6.09 -16.78
CA ILE A 208 31.13 -5.54 -17.30
C ILE A 208 30.88 -4.07 -17.70
N GLU A 209 31.82 -3.19 -17.47
CA GLU A 209 31.75 -1.79 -17.86
C GLU A 209 31.32 -1.65 -19.34
N GLY A 210 30.31 -0.82 -19.59
CA GLY A 210 29.69 -0.63 -20.90
C GLY A 210 28.51 -1.53 -21.21
N GLU A 211 28.24 -2.58 -20.42
CA GLU A 211 27.01 -3.37 -20.53
C GLU A 211 25.80 -2.58 -20.07
N SER A 212 24.61 -3.04 -20.42
CA SER A 212 23.34 -2.42 -20.03
C SER A 212 22.42 -3.46 -19.42
N VAL A 213 21.71 -3.05 -18.37
CA VAL A 213 20.70 -3.88 -17.68
C VAL A 213 19.52 -3.00 -17.27
N GLU A 214 18.38 -3.60 -17.00
CA GLU A 214 17.23 -2.95 -16.39
C GLU A 214 16.94 -3.60 -15.05
N LEU A 215 17.02 -2.84 -13.95
CA LEU A 215 16.52 -3.27 -12.65
C LEU A 215 15.01 -3.11 -12.64
N SER A 216 14.29 -4.04 -12.05
CA SER A 216 12.83 -4.04 -12.05
C SER A 216 12.26 -4.47 -10.71
N VAL A 217 11.11 -3.89 -10.37
CA VAL A 217 10.28 -4.28 -9.24
C VAL A 217 8.85 -4.51 -9.73
N LYS A 218 8.22 -5.57 -9.24
CA LYS A 218 6.79 -5.79 -9.41
C LYS A 218 6.14 -5.76 -8.04
N ALA A 219 5.10 -4.92 -7.91
CA ALA A 219 4.33 -4.80 -6.69
C ALA A 219 2.84 -4.99 -6.99
N ASP A 220 2.11 -5.50 -6.00
CA ASP A 220 0.67 -5.67 -6.04
C ASP A 220 -0.01 -4.58 -5.19
N SER A 221 -1.13 -4.04 -5.72
CA SER A 221 -1.92 -3.01 -5.05
C SER A 221 -3.22 -2.75 -5.80
N ASP A 222 -4.30 -2.51 -5.07
CA ASP A 222 -5.59 -2.05 -5.62
C ASP A 222 -5.59 -0.53 -5.96
N GLU A 223 -4.56 0.21 -5.54
CA GLU A 223 -4.42 1.65 -5.75
C GLU A 223 -3.22 1.95 -6.67
N PRO A 224 -3.23 3.11 -7.36
CA PRO A 224 -2.10 3.54 -8.18
C PRO A 224 -0.79 3.59 -7.38
N LEU A 225 0.27 3.01 -7.97
CA LEU A 225 1.59 2.91 -7.36
C LEU A 225 2.51 4.06 -7.78
N VAL A 226 3.30 4.52 -6.83
CA VAL A 226 4.40 5.47 -7.04
C VAL A 226 5.70 4.79 -6.62
N TYR A 227 6.75 4.97 -7.41
CA TYR A 227 8.06 4.36 -7.21
C TYR A 227 9.11 5.42 -6.98
N GLN A 228 10.16 5.09 -6.21
CA GLN A 228 11.36 5.89 -6.07
C GLN A 228 12.56 4.98 -5.82
N TRP A 229 13.46 4.91 -6.80
CA TRP A 229 14.73 4.20 -6.66
C TRP A 229 15.77 5.05 -5.95
N SER A 230 16.66 4.37 -5.21
CA SER A 230 17.80 4.94 -4.48
C SER A 230 19.04 4.10 -4.73
N LEU A 231 20.23 4.75 -4.70
CA LEU A 231 21.55 4.12 -4.74
C LEU A 231 22.31 4.50 -3.46
N GLY A 232 22.76 3.52 -2.71
CA GLY A 232 23.45 3.75 -1.44
C GLY A 232 22.63 4.56 -0.43
N GLY A 233 21.28 4.49 -0.51
CA GLY A 233 20.35 5.25 0.32
C GLY A 233 20.00 6.65 -0.22
N GLU A 234 20.70 7.14 -1.26
CA GLU A 234 20.43 8.44 -1.88
C GLU A 234 19.44 8.26 -3.04
N LYS A 235 18.42 9.14 -3.09
CA LYS A 235 17.41 9.10 -4.17
C LYS A 235 18.01 9.39 -5.53
N ILE A 236 17.69 8.55 -6.51
CA ILE A 236 18.03 8.77 -7.91
C ILE A 236 16.96 9.69 -8.52
N GLU A 237 17.35 10.88 -8.94
CA GLU A 237 16.42 11.86 -9.50
C GLU A 237 15.72 11.32 -10.76
N GLY A 238 14.39 11.45 -10.82
CA GLY A 238 13.58 10.98 -11.94
C GLY A 238 13.36 9.46 -12.01
N ALA A 239 13.95 8.67 -11.13
CA ALA A 239 13.78 7.21 -11.09
C ALA A 239 12.46 6.82 -10.40
N THR A 240 11.33 7.14 -11.05
CA THR A 240 9.96 7.00 -10.52
C THR A 240 9.13 5.96 -11.25
N HIS A 241 9.76 5.03 -11.98
CA HIS A 241 9.11 3.95 -12.70
C HIS A 241 9.38 2.59 -12.05
N PRO A 242 8.59 1.55 -12.32
CA PRO A 242 8.85 0.21 -11.82
C PRO A 242 10.16 -0.40 -12.35
N THR A 243 10.76 0.22 -13.35
CA THR A 243 12.05 -0.19 -13.93
C THR A 243 13.05 0.96 -13.87
N LEU A 244 14.32 0.61 -13.63
CA LEU A 244 15.47 1.52 -13.65
C LEU A 244 16.50 1.01 -14.67
N PRO A 245 16.62 1.65 -15.83
CA PRO A 245 17.63 1.27 -16.82
C PRO A 245 19.02 1.78 -16.40
N LEU A 246 19.99 0.88 -16.37
CA LEU A 246 21.42 1.18 -16.26
C LEU A 246 22.04 0.97 -17.66
N ALA A 247 22.18 2.06 -18.42
CA ALA A 247 22.67 2.03 -19.79
C ALA A 247 24.16 2.28 -19.85
N LYS A 248 24.96 1.38 -20.45
CA LYS A 248 26.42 1.47 -20.55
C LYS A 248 27.05 1.71 -19.17
N ALA A 249 26.81 0.76 -18.26
CA ALA A 249 27.23 0.84 -16.88
C ALA A 249 28.69 1.29 -16.72
N ILE A 250 28.91 2.23 -15.83
CA ILE A 250 30.21 2.76 -15.45
C ILE A 250 30.49 2.42 -13.98
N PRO A 251 31.72 2.48 -13.49
CA PRO A 251 32.07 2.11 -12.12
C PRO A 251 31.26 2.81 -11.03
N SER A 252 30.81 4.05 -11.28
CA SER A 252 29.95 4.78 -10.32
C SER A 252 28.51 4.26 -10.23
N ASP A 253 28.09 3.40 -11.15
CA ASP A 253 26.79 2.74 -11.09
C ASP A 253 26.82 1.48 -10.20
N ALA A 254 28.01 1.09 -9.71
CA ALA A 254 28.12 0.01 -8.73
C ALA A 254 27.62 0.48 -7.37
N GLY A 255 26.88 -0.40 -6.68
CA GLY A 255 26.37 -0.11 -5.35
C GLY A 255 25.08 -0.84 -5.03
N ASP A 256 24.48 -0.47 -3.92
CA ASP A 256 23.29 -1.06 -3.37
C ASP A 256 22.06 -0.21 -3.77
N TYR A 257 21.19 -0.82 -4.56
CA TYR A 257 19.94 -0.20 -5.00
C TYR A 257 18.77 -0.68 -4.15
N THR A 258 17.90 0.25 -3.78
CA THR A 258 16.59 -0.03 -3.18
C THR A 258 15.51 0.74 -3.93
N VAL A 259 14.26 0.28 -3.82
CA VAL A 259 13.10 1.01 -4.34
C VAL A 259 12.01 1.10 -3.28
N VAL A 260 11.52 2.29 -3.04
CA VAL A 260 10.31 2.53 -2.25
C VAL A 260 9.12 2.53 -3.19
N VAL A 261 8.16 1.66 -2.89
CA VAL A 261 6.86 1.59 -3.59
C VAL A 261 5.79 2.09 -2.64
N SER A 262 4.96 3.02 -3.07
CA SER A 262 3.93 3.64 -2.23
C SER A 262 2.61 3.83 -2.94
N ASN A 263 1.53 3.89 -2.16
CA ASN A 263 0.18 4.24 -2.58
C ASN A 263 -0.47 5.15 -1.52
N ALA A 264 -1.80 5.40 -1.62
CA ALA A 264 -2.54 6.21 -0.66
C ALA A 264 -2.61 5.60 0.76
N ALA A 265 -2.39 4.28 0.91
CA ALA A 265 -2.47 3.58 2.18
C ALA A 265 -1.12 3.46 2.90
N GLY A 266 0.01 3.62 2.20
CA GLY A 266 1.32 3.49 2.81
C GLY A 266 2.43 3.21 1.81
N GLN A 267 3.56 2.75 2.31
CA GLN A 267 4.74 2.44 1.51
C GLN A 267 5.43 1.17 1.99
N VAL A 268 6.17 0.55 1.10
CA VAL A 268 7.07 -0.57 1.36
C VAL A 268 8.41 -0.29 0.68
N GLU A 269 9.51 -0.60 1.36
CA GLU A 269 10.86 -0.55 0.79
C GLU A 269 11.29 -1.96 0.38
N SER A 270 11.95 -2.07 -0.78
CA SER A 270 12.45 -3.35 -1.28
C SER A 270 13.63 -3.89 -0.47
N GLY A 271 13.97 -5.15 -0.68
CA GLY A 271 15.31 -5.66 -0.39
C GLY A 271 16.38 -4.94 -1.22
N VAL A 272 17.64 -5.19 -0.89
CA VAL A 272 18.80 -4.59 -1.57
C VAL A 272 19.11 -5.38 -2.84
N VAL A 273 19.34 -4.66 -3.94
CA VAL A 273 19.89 -5.18 -5.19
C VAL A 273 21.32 -4.65 -5.33
N THR A 274 22.31 -5.49 -5.09
CA THR A 274 23.73 -5.11 -5.26
C THR A 274 24.13 -5.23 -6.72
N VAL A 275 24.54 -4.13 -7.32
CA VAL A 275 25.10 -4.07 -8.67
C VAL A 275 26.62 -3.93 -8.54
N THR A 276 27.36 -4.87 -9.14
CA THR A 276 28.83 -4.80 -9.23
C THR A 276 29.21 -4.48 -10.67
N VAL A 277 30.09 -3.50 -10.89
CA VAL A 277 30.59 -3.15 -12.23
C VAL A 277 32.08 -3.51 -12.32
N ILE A 278 32.42 -4.40 -13.24
CA ILE A 278 33.78 -4.87 -13.48
C ILE A 278 34.41 -4.04 -14.61
N GLN A 279 35.48 -3.33 -14.28
CA GLN A 279 36.33 -2.72 -15.31
C GLN A 279 37.25 -3.78 -15.93
N PRO A 280 37.18 -4.01 -17.25
CA PRO A 280 38.14 -4.87 -17.93
C PRO A 280 39.58 -4.42 -17.72
N VAL A 281 40.51 -5.38 -17.64
CA VAL A 281 41.92 -5.04 -17.51
C VAL A 281 42.44 -4.27 -18.74
N ARG A 282 43.29 -3.27 -18.49
CA ARG A 282 43.95 -2.45 -19.50
C ARG A 282 45.40 -2.23 -19.13
N ILE A 283 46.34 -2.50 -20.06
CA ILE A 283 47.76 -2.21 -19.85
C ILE A 283 48.03 -0.76 -20.18
N VAL A 284 48.31 0.06 -19.18
CA VAL A 284 48.60 1.49 -19.30
C VAL A 284 50.05 1.72 -19.71
N THR A 285 50.98 0.97 -19.09
CA THR A 285 52.41 1.03 -19.46
C THR A 285 52.85 -0.34 -19.93
N GLN A 286 53.37 -0.38 -21.16
CA GLN A 286 53.88 -1.59 -21.80
C GLN A 286 55.26 -1.95 -21.26
N PRO A 287 55.64 -3.26 -21.24
CA PRO A 287 57.01 -3.64 -20.89
C PRO A 287 57.95 -3.19 -22.01
N GLU A 288 59.09 -2.65 -21.63
CA GLU A 288 60.11 -2.15 -22.58
C GLU A 288 61.22 -3.20 -22.77
N GLY A 289 61.68 -3.34 -24.03
CA GLY A 289 62.86 -4.12 -24.35
C GLY A 289 64.10 -3.45 -23.83
N THR A 290 65.07 -4.25 -23.40
CA THR A 290 66.33 -3.75 -22.79
C THR A 290 67.49 -4.68 -23.05
N SER A 291 68.71 -4.17 -22.85
CA SER A 291 69.93 -4.97 -22.86
C SER A 291 70.56 -5.00 -21.46
N VAL A 292 71.07 -6.13 -21.06
CA VAL A 292 71.64 -6.37 -19.74
C VAL A 292 72.93 -7.22 -19.89
N ILE A 293 73.89 -7.04 -19.02
CA ILE A 293 75.17 -7.85 -19.04
C ILE A 293 74.89 -9.21 -18.39
N LEU A 294 75.49 -10.26 -18.91
CA LEU A 294 75.42 -11.61 -18.33
C LEU A 294 75.78 -11.57 -16.82
N GLY A 295 74.94 -12.15 -15.98
CA GLY A 295 75.07 -12.18 -14.53
C GLY A 295 74.44 -11.02 -13.77
N ASP A 296 74.01 -9.94 -14.46
CA ASP A 296 73.31 -8.82 -13.84
C ASP A 296 71.82 -9.15 -13.57
N THR A 297 71.12 -8.18 -13.01
CA THR A 297 69.66 -8.29 -12.75
C THR A 297 68.88 -7.35 -13.65
N VAL A 298 67.75 -7.82 -14.19
CA VAL A 298 66.83 -6.99 -14.97
C VAL A 298 65.40 -7.15 -14.47
N THR A 299 64.64 -6.08 -14.59
CA THR A 299 63.22 -6.08 -14.26
C THR A 299 62.41 -5.61 -15.46
N LEU A 300 61.49 -6.45 -15.96
CA LEU A 300 60.47 -6.06 -16.93
C LEU A 300 59.21 -5.68 -16.16
N LYS A 301 58.63 -4.50 -16.40
CA LYS A 301 57.54 -3.95 -15.60
C LYS A 301 56.40 -3.49 -16.50
N VAL A 302 55.17 -3.69 -16.04
CA VAL A 302 53.96 -3.10 -16.64
C VAL A 302 53.17 -2.34 -15.58
N VAL A 303 52.29 -1.40 -16.05
CA VAL A 303 51.25 -0.79 -15.21
C VAL A 303 49.92 -1.18 -15.81
N VAL A 304 49.03 -1.68 -14.96
CA VAL A 304 47.71 -2.21 -15.35
C VAL A 304 46.64 -1.48 -14.53
N GLU A 305 45.51 -1.21 -15.17
CA GLU A 305 44.28 -0.77 -14.55
C GLU A 305 43.17 -1.79 -14.81
N GLY A 306 42.19 -1.90 -13.90
CA GLY A 306 41.06 -2.81 -13.96
C GLY A 306 40.57 -3.19 -12.59
N THR A 307 39.40 -3.83 -12.52
CA THR A 307 38.84 -4.31 -11.24
C THR A 307 39.62 -5.53 -10.74
N GLU A 308 40.07 -5.50 -9.50
CA GLU A 308 40.69 -6.63 -8.82
C GLU A 308 39.68 -7.80 -8.60
N PRO A 309 40.14 -9.05 -8.51
CA PRO A 309 41.53 -9.48 -8.61
C PRO A 309 42.04 -9.53 -10.04
N ILE A 310 43.31 -9.13 -10.21
CA ILE A 310 44.00 -9.17 -11.53
C ILE A 310 45.02 -10.28 -11.49
N SER A 311 45.04 -11.14 -12.52
CA SER A 311 46.03 -12.21 -12.72
C SER A 311 47.03 -11.80 -13.77
N TYR A 312 48.31 -12.17 -13.53
CA TYR A 312 49.46 -11.85 -14.38
C TYR A 312 50.15 -13.16 -14.77
N LEU A 313 50.49 -13.33 -16.05
CA LEU A 313 51.23 -14.48 -16.56
C LEU A 313 52.28 -13.99 -17.56
N TRP A 314 53.58 -14.06 -17.19
CA TRP A 314 54.67 -13.75 -18.08
C TRP A 314 55.04 -14.94 -18.98
N TYR A 315 55.37 -14.64 -20.21
CA TYR A 315 55.85 -15.61 -21.20
C TYR A 315 57.21 -15.16 -21.76
N HIS A 316 58.11 -16.14 -22.00
CA HIS A 316 59.38 -16.00 -22.67
C HIS A 316 59.36 -16.87 -23.92
N ASP A 317 59.57 -16.28 -25.12
CA ASP A 317 59.54 -16.95 -26.42
C ASP A 317 58.33 -17.86 -26.67
N GLY A 318 57.22 -17.55 -25.97
CA GLY A 318 55.95 -18.31 -26.08
C GLY A 318 55.69 -19.29 -24.93
N ASP A 319 56.71 -19.60 -24.14
CA ASP A 319 56.59 -20.51 -22.99
C ASP A 319 56.30 -19.70 -21.71
N LEU A 320 55.47 -20.27 -20.82
CA LEU A 320 55.11 -19.66 -19.52
C LEU A 320 56.39 -19.57 -18.63
N VAL A 321 56.63 -18.38 -18.08
CA VAL A 321 57.67 -18.17 -17.09
C VAL A 321 57.19 -18.64 -15.71
N GLU A 322 57.81 -19.64 -15.15
CA GLU A 322 57.45 -20.14 -13.82
C GLU A 322 57.64 -19.04 -12.75
N GLY A 323 56.62 -18.82 -11.93
CA GLY A 323 56.63 -17.75 -10.92
C GLY A 323 56.44 -16.35 -11.45
N GLY A 324 56.27 -16.14 -12.77
CA GLY A 324 55.96 -14.86 -13.40
C GLY A 324 54.52 -14.45 -13.24
N THR A 325 54.05 -14.19 -12.00
CA THR A 325 52.64 -13.97 -11.65
C THR A 325 52.39 -12.57 -11.08
N GLU A 326 53.33 -11.65 -11.28
CA GLU A 326 53.21 -10.26 -10.79
C GLU A 326 53.35 -9.25 -11.95
N SER A 327 53.02 -7.97 -11.68
CA SER A 327 53.13 -6.88 -12.66
C SER A 327 54.60 -6.57 -13.05
N ALA A 328 55.56 -7.10 -12.31
CA ALA A 328 56.97 -6.99 -12.61
C ALA A 328 57.64 -8.37 -12.62
N LEU A 329 58.36 -8.69 -13.67
CA LEU A 329 59.20 -9.88 -13.78
C LEU A 329 60.63 -9.51 -13.43
N HIS A 330 61.14 -10.12 -12.35
CA HIS A 330 62.53 -9.93 -11.86
C HIS A 330 63.37 -11.12 -12.31
N LEU A 331 64.37 -10.90 -13.17
CA LEU A 331 65.32 -11.89 -13.59
C LEU A 331 66.68 -11.56 -12.93
N ALA A 332 67.09 -12.34 -11.96
CA ALA A 332 68.34 -12.17 -11.25
C ALA A 332 69.42 -13.10 -11.84
N LYS A 333 70.66 -12.61 -11.96
CA LYS A 333 71.83 -13.31 -12.52
C LYS A 333 71.50 -13.88 -13.90
N VAL A 334 71.04 -13.02 -14.80
CA VAL A 334 70.61 -13.39 -16.15
C VAL A 334 71.63 -14.26 -16.87
N GLN A 335 71.16 -15.30 -17.53
CA GLN A 335 71.92 -16.23 -18.32
C GLN A 335 71.75 -15.90 -19.85
N ALA A 336 72.62 -16.44 -20.73
CA ALA A 336 72.45 -16.28 -22.15
C ALA A 336 71.11 -16.79 -22.68
N ALA A 337 70.56 -17.82 -22.04
CA ALA A 337 69.26 -18.41 -22.37
C ALA A 337 68.06 -17.48 -22.04
N ASP A 338 68.25 -16.46 -21.19
CA ASP A 338 67.23 -15.48 -20.85
C ASP A 338 67.06 -14.40 -21.96
N SER A 339 67.97 -14.36 -22.94
CA SER A 339 67.77 -13.60 -24.16
C SER A 339 66.58 -14.08 -24.93
N GLY A 340 65.63 -13.18 -25.28
CA GLY A 340 64.44 -13.57 -25.99
C GLY A 340 63.37 -12.50 -25.98
N VAL A 341 62.17 -12.89 -26.28
CA VAL A 341 60.99 -12.00 -26.35
C VAL A 341 60.04 -12.33 -25.20
N TYR A 342 59.81 -11.35 -24.37
CA TYR A 342 58.86 -11.44 -23.23
C TYR A 342 57.58 -10.75 -23.56
N HIS A 343 56.48 -11.30 -23.06
CA HIS A 343 55.20 -10.65 -23.01
C HIS A 343 54.41 -11.06 -21.78
N LEU A 344 53.49 -10.21 -21.39
CA LEU A 344 52.59 -10.46 -20.26
C LEU A 344 51.16 -10.68 -20.77
N VAL A 345 50.47 -11.65 -20.21
CA VAL A 345 49.00 -11.80 -20.32
C VAL A 345 48.41 -11.41 -18.97
N VAL A 346 47.45 -10.46 -19.00
CA VAL A 346 46.77 -9.98 -17.81
C VAL A 346 45.29 -10.27 -17.95
N SER A 347 44.64 -10.74 -16.89
CA SER A 347 43.23 -11.05 -16.90
C SER A 347 42.54 -10.71 -15.59
N ASN A 348 41.23 -10.36 -15.69
CA ASN A 348 40.29 -10.30 -14.59
C ASN A 348 38.93 -10.84 -15.03
N LEU A 349 37.86 -10.69 -14.22
CA LEU A 349 36.51 -11.09 -14.58
C LEU A 349 35.96 -10.35 -15.83
N GLY A 350 36.51 -9.15 -16.14
CA GLY A 350 36.08 -8.34 -17.28
C GLY A 350 36.77 -8.72 -18.59
N GLY A 351 37.83 -9.56 -18.57
CA GLY A 351 38.49 -9.98 -19.79
C GLY A 351 40.00 -10.23 -19.66
N THR A 352 40.65 -10.40 -20.84
CA THR A 352 42.08 -10.71 -20.93
C THR A 352 42.73 -9.79 -21.96
N VAL A 353 43.92 -9.27 -21.63
CA VAL A 353 44.75 -8.42 -22.50
C VAL A 353 46.17 -8.93 -22.54
N LYS A 354 46.80 -8.92 -23.72
CA LYS A 354 48.20 -9.26 -23.95
C LYS A 354 49.02 -7.98 -24.15
N SER A 355 50.19 -7.91 -23.50
CA SER A 355 51.13 -6.80 -23.69
C SER A 355 51.79 -6.83 -25.08
N LYS A 356 52.45 -5.71 -25.45
CA LYS A 356 53.43 -5.70 -26.51
C LYS A 356 54.63 -6.59 -26.12
N LEU A 357 55.40 -7.00 -27.13
CA LEU A 357 56.61 -7.81 -26.95
C LEU A 357 57.74 -6.92 -26.45
N ALA A 358 58.43 -7.33 -25.40
CA ALA A 358 59.65 -6.75 -24.85
C ALA A 358 60.85 -7.65 -25.17
N LYS A 359 61.78 -7.15 -25.97
CA LYS A 359 63.01 -7.93 -26.28
C LYS A 359 64.06 -7.72 -25.20
N LEU A 360 64.51 -8.79 -24.57
CA LEU A 360 65.64 -8.81 -23.67
C LEU A 360 66.87 -9.32 -24.46
N THR A 361 67.95 -8.54 -24.42
CA THR A 361 69.21 -8.91 -25.03
C THR A 361 70.27 -9.07 -23.90
N VAL A 362 70.74 -10.28 -23.72
CA VAL A 362 71.84 -10.49 -22.75
C VAL A 362 73.17 -10.32 -23.47
N LEU A 363 73.93 -9.37 -22.98
CA LEU A 363 75.25 -9.01 -23.50
C LEU A 363 76.32 -9.92 -22.83
N LEU A 364 77.00 -10.70 -23.69
CA LEU A 364 78.10 -11.55 -23.23
C LEU A 364 79.39 -10.74 -23.19
N PRO A 365 80.07 -10.59 -22.04
CA PRO A 365 81.38 -9.97 -21.97
C PRO A 365 82.36 -10.65 -22.93
N PRO A 366 83.34 -9.93 -23.51
CA PRO A 366 84.32 -10.55 -24.38
C PRO A 366 85.24 -11.49 -23.59
N VAL A 367 85.43 -12.67 -24.15
CA VAL A 367 86.38 -13.70 -23.65
C VAL A 367 87.42 -13.97 -24.75
N ILE A 368 88.71 -13.79 -24.46
CA ILE A 368 89.79 -14.13 -25.39
C ILE A 368 89.85 -15.66 -25.48
N THR A 369 89.61 -16.20 -26.69
CA THR A 369 89.60 -17.63 -26.97
C THR A 369 90.93 -18.08 -27.63
N GLN A 370 91.63 -17.12 -28.28
CA GLN A 370 92.87 -17.39 -28.90
C GLN A 370 93.77 -16.16 -28.85
N LEU A 371 95.03 -16.31 -28.49
CA LEU A 371 96.09 -15.26 -28.46
C LEU A 371 97.34 -15.85 -29.08
N THR A 372 98.11 -15.08 -29.86
CA THR A 372 99.40 -15.51 -30.30
C THR A 372 100.29 -15.76 -29.09
N GLU A 373 100.87 -16.98 -29.01
CA GLU A 373 101.81 -17.33 -27.96
C GLU A 373 103.16 -16.57 -28.11
N SER A 374 104.03 -16.65 -27.14
CA SER A 374 105.38 -16.04 -27.14
C SER A 374 106.15 -16.43 -28.42
N LEU A 375 106.64 -15.42 -29.17
CA LEU A 375 107.42 -15.56 -30.38
C LEU A 375 108.87 -15.11 -30.17
N SER A 376 109.81 -15.84 -30.76
CA SER A 376 111.17 -15.42 -30.93
C SER A 376 111.40 -15.02 -32.39
N VAL A 377 111.78 -13.80 -32.67
CA VAL A 377 111.99 -13.30 -34.01
C VAL A 377 113.40 -12.76 -34.19
N ILE A 378 113.93 -12.80 -35.42
CA ILE A 378 115.26 -12.28 -35.73
C ILE A 378 115.07 -10.78 -36.00
N GLU A 379 116.09 -9.95 -35.67
CA GLU A 379 116.06 -8.56 -35.91
C GLU A 379 115.72 -8.25 -37.37
N ARG A 380 114.71 -7.32 -37.60
CA ARG A 380 114.21 -6.85 -38.90
C ARG A 380 113.26 -7.79 -39.60
N GLU A 381 112.80 -8.90 -38.97
CA GLU A 381 111.70 -9.75 -39.45
C GLU A 381 110.36 -9.15 -39.07
N SER A 382 109.38 -9.36 -39.93
CA SER A 382 108.00 -8.97 -39.64
C SER A 382 107.31 -10.07 -38.86
N VAL A 383 106.52 -9.68 -37.83
CA VAL A 383 105.69 -10.57 -37.05
C VAL A 383 104.29 -10.09 -36.92
N GLU A 384 103.37 -10.99 -36.96
CA GLU A 384 101.94 -10.72 -36.79
C GLU A 384 101.53 -11.31 -35.43
N LEU A 385 100.94 -10.47 -34.55
CA LEU A 385 100.28 -10.88 -33.30
C LEU A 385 98.76 -10.88 -33.59
N SER A 386 98.10 -12.01 -33.31
CA SER A 386 96.69 -12.17 -33.52
C SER A 386 95.96 -12.51 -32.22
N VAL A 387 94.71 -12.06 -32.11
CA VAL A 387 93.81 -12.39 -31.02
C VAL A 387 92.37 -12.67 -31.58
N LYS A 388 91.69 -13.70 -31.02
CA LYS A 388 90.29 -13.93 -31.18
C LYS A 388 89.60 -13.77 -29.83
N ALA A 389 88.51 -13.03 -29.83
CA ALA A 389 87.61 -12.94 -28.71
C ALA A 389 86.20 -13.31 -29.16
N VAL A 390 85.44 -13.93 -28.29
CA VAL A 390 83.97 -14.17 -28.46
C VAL A 390 83.28 -13.34 -27.40
N GLY A 391 82.11 -12.76 -27.75
CA GLY A 391 81.28 -11.93 -26.92
C GLY A 391 80.19 -11.28 -27.75
N SER A 392 79.35 -10.42 -27.17
CA SER A 392 78.34 -9.63 -27.89
C SER A 392 79.02 -8.56 -28.73
N GLU A 393 78.70 -8.50 -30.02
CA GLU A 393 79.26 -7.49 -30.97
C GLU A 393 78.67 -6.09 -30.70
N PRO A 394 79.45 -4.99 -30.94
CA PRO A 394 80.83 -5.04 -31.46
C PRO A 394 81.88 -5.27 -30.36
N VAL A 395 82.92 -6.12 -30.68
CA VAL A 395 84.07 -6.30 -29.81
C VAL A 395 85.17 -5.31 -30.24
N ALA A 396 85.62 -4.48 -29.36
CA ALA A 396 86.73 -3.55 -29.59
C ALA A 396 88.01 -4.15 -29.05
N TYR A 397 89.13 -4.00 -29.82
CA TYR A 397 90.44 -4.48 -29.47
C TYR A 397 91.41 -3.32 -29.26
N GLN A 398 92.24 -3.43 -28.23
CA GLN A 398 93.33 -2.49 -27.99
C GLN A 398 94.59 -3.25 -27.60
N TRP A 399 95.63 -3.12 -28.42
CA TRP A 399 96.97 -3.68 -28.09
C TRP A 399 97.78 -2.75 -27.17
N ASN A 400 98.48 -3.29 -26.23
CA ASN A 400 99.42 -2.57 -25.31
C ASN A 400 100.77 -3.20 -25.32
N LYS A 401 101.82 -2.34 -25.30
CA LYS A 401 103.26 -2.77 -25.18
C LYS A 401 103.81 -2.14 -23.90
N GLY A 402 104.29 -3.01 -22.99
CA GLY A 402 104.85 -2.54 -21.70
C GLY A 402 103.92 -1.77 -20.81
N GLY A 403 102.52 -2.02 -20.98
CA GLY A 403 101.47 -1.29 -20.32
C GLY A 403 100.98 -0.02 -21.05
N GLU A 404 101.60 0.42 -22.09
CA GLU A 404 101.19 1.58 -22.90
C GLU A 404 100.45 1.11 -24.14
N LYS A 405 99.40 1.90 -24.51
CA LYS A 405 98.58 1.71 -25.67
C LYS A 405 99.40 1.95 -26.94
N ILE A 406 99.28 1.05 -27.96
CA ILE A 406 99.85 1.18 -29.28
C ILE A 406 98.79 1.26 -30.34
#